data_f185470e73fb5551ca258454c3d306af
#
_entry.id   f185470e73fb5551ca258454c3d306af
#
_cell.length_a   1.000
_cell.length_b   1.000
_cell.length_c   1.000
_cell.angle_alpha   90.00
_cell.angle_beta   90.00
_cell.angle_gamma   90.00
#
_symmetry.space_group_name_H-M   'P 1'
#
loop_
_entity.id
_entity.type
_entity.pdbx_description
1 polymer ?
#
loop_
_entity_poly.entity_id
_entity_poly.type
_entity_poly.pdbx_seq_one_letter_code
_entity_poly.pdbx_strand_id
1 'polypeptide(L)'
;MPDQLLPILEYAARRQADAQACRQPDASARIDLHCHSTFSDERLRWLPGLVYHPLCEPEEVYDLAKARGMDFVTLTDHDTIDGCLAFVDRRGPRRDFIFGEEVSARFPEDGTVVHLNVYDHDEAQHREIQRLRTNIYDLVDYLRRAEKLYVLNHMTWTAQHRVLTPWQIDAMLALFDVFEGLNGTRSYAHNAFTWHATRDHGKTLVAGSDSHTNRVGTTYTRSVGATKAELLASLRAGQAVCCGGFGTPEKLREDVWMVLQKSV
;
A
#
# COMPACT_ATOMS: atom_id res chain seq x y z
N MET A 1 1.54 6.29 30.98
CA MET A 1 1.55 5.83 29.57
C MET A 1 0.22 5.24 29.06
N PRO A 2 -0.70 4.68 29.86
CA PRO A 2 -2.03 4.29 29.35
C PRO A 2 -2.90 5.47 28.94
N ASP A 3 -2.80 6.62 29.60
CA ASP A 3 -3.69 7.78 29.38
C ASP A 3 -3.45 8.54 28.06
N GLN A 4 -2.33 8.31 27.38
CA GLN A 4 -2.04 8.92 26.08
C GLN A 4 -2.60 8.10 24.89
N LEU A 5 -2.98 6.84 25.12
CA LEU A 5 -3.55 5.97 24.11
C LEU A 5 -5.09 6.13 23.98
N LEU A 6 -5.76 6.54 25.06
CA LEU A 6 -7.20 6.74 25.09
C LEU A 6 -7.70 7.74 24.02
N PRO A 7 -7.09 8.92 23.82
CA PRO A 7 -7.53 9.86 22.78
C PRO A 7 -7.37 9.33 21.36
N ILE A 8 -6.35 8.49 21.15
CA ILE A 8 -6.08 7.87 19.83
C ILE A 8 -7.10 6.77 19.55
N LEU A 9 -7.46 5.97 20.56
CA LEU A 9 -8.50 4.94 20.45
C LEU A 9 -9.88 5.56 20.24
N GLU A 10 -10.20 6.64 20.96
CA GLU A 10 -11.45 7.38 20.79
C GLU A 10 -11.52 8.06 19.41
N TYR A 11 -10.43 8.61 18.90
CA TYR A 11 -10.36 9.20 17.59
C TYR A 11 -10.54 8.14 16.49
N ALA A 12 -9.87 6.99 16.60
CA ALA A 12 -10.03 5.87 15.68
C ALA A 12 -11.47 5.31 15.72
N ALA A 13 -12.06 5.18 16.92
CA ALA A 13 -13.44 4.75 17.09
C ALA A 13 -14.46 5.76 16.53
N ARG A 14 -14.23 7.07 16.73
CA ARG A 14 -15.07 8.15 16.15
C ARG A 14 -14.97 8.16 14.63
N ARG A 15 -13.76 8.04 14.06
CA ARG A 15 -13.58 7.95 12.59
C ARG A 15 -14.20 6.68 12.00
N GLN A 16 -14.19 5.57 12.72
CA GLN A 16 -14.86 4.34 12.30
C GLN A 16 -16.39 4.49 12.39
N ALA A 17 -16.90 5.20 13.39
CA ALA A 17 -18.31 5.56 13.52
C ALA A 17 -18.74 6.59 12.45
N ASP A 18 -17.90 7.59 12.17
CA ASP A 18 -18.13 8.58 11.12
C ASP A 18 -18.07 7.93 9.72
N ALA A 19 -17.19 6.97 9.51
CA ALA A 19 -17.14 6.17 8.26
C ALA A 19 -18.38 5.28 8.09
N GLN A 20 -18.97 4.79 9.19
CA GLN A 20 -20.25 4.08 9.17
C GLN A 20 -21.45 5.03 9.03
N ALA A 21 -21.36 6.25 9.54
CA ALA A 21 -22.39 7.28 9.44
C ALA A 21 -22.37 8.03 8.10
N CYS A 22 -21.23 8.02 7.39
CA CYS A 22 -21.12 8.58 6.06
C CYS A 22 -21.88 7.66 5.08
N ARG A 23 -23.17 7.84 4.95
CA ARG A 23 -23.96 7.38 3.80
C ARG A 23 -23.41 8.15 2.58
N GLN A 24 -22.35 7.60 2.00
CA GLN A 24 -21.85 8.10 0.73
C GLN A 24 -22.82 7.70 -0.39
N PRO A 25 -22.94 8.52 -1.44
CA PRO A 25 -23.76 8.20 -2.59
C PRO A 25 -23.38 6.85 -3.18
N ASP A 26 -24.30 6.23 -3.91
CA ASP A 26 -24.26 4.87 -4.50
C ASP A 26 -23.08 4.53 -5.41
N ALA A 27 -22.06 5.38 -5.50
CA ALA A 27 -20.86 5.27 -6.34
C ALA A 27 -19.55 5.12 -5.55
N SER A 28 -19.54 4.46 -4.38
CA SER A 28 -18.30 4.22 -3.65
C SER A 28 -17.56 3.01 -4.21
N ALA A 29 -16.41 3.23 -4.85
CA ALA A 29 -15.52 2.18 -5.32
C ALA A 29 -14.62 1.67 -4.18
N ARG A 30 -14.30 0.37 -4.19
CA ARG A 30 -13.41 -0.32 -3.26
C ARG A 30 -12.18 -0.82 -3.98
N ILE A 31 -11.01 -0.63 -3.39
CA ILE A 31 -9.74 -1.13 -3.90
C ILE A 31 -8.81 -1.45 -2.73
N ASP A 32 -8.18 -2.62 -2.77
CA ASP A 32 -7.00 -2.90 -1.97
C ASP A 32 -5.79 -2.32 -2.70
N LEU A 33 -5.20 -1.26 -2.12
CA LEU A 33 -4.12 -0.51 -2.74
C LEU A 33 -2.73 -1.11 -2.50
N HIS A 34 -2.61 -2.21 -1.74
CA HIS A 34 -1.32 -2.79 -1.40
C HIS A 34 -1.45 -4.30 -1.25
N CYS A 35 -1.03 -5.05 -2.27
CA CYS A 35 -1.01 -6.51 -2.23
C CYS A 35 0.00 -7.06 -3.24
N HIS A 36 0.55 -8.24 -2.92
CA HIS A 36 1.64 -8.87 -3.63
C HIS A 36 1.24 -10.19 -4.27
N SER A 37 1.86 -10.50 -5.40
CA SER A 37 1.75 -11.77 -6.08
C SER A 37 3.07 -12.56 -6.01
N THR A 38 3.08 -13.79 -6.54
CA THR A 38 4.28 -14.63 -6.64
C THR A 38 5.43 -13.99 -7.43
N PHE A 39 5.20 -12.86 -8.09
CA PHE A 39 6.22 -12.08 -8.80
C PHE A 39 6.99 -11.11 -7.88
N SER A 40 6.53 -10.92 -6.64
CA SER A 40 7.24 -10.13 -5.65
C SER A 40 8.38 -10.93 -5.03
N ASP A 41 9.62 -10.44 -5.17
CA ASP A 41 10.81 -11.10 -4.63
C ASP A 41 11.20 -10.46 -3.29
N GLU A 42 10.73 -11.03 -2.17
CA GLU A 42 11.14 -10.62 -0.83
C GLU A 42 12.20 -11.56 -0.26
N ARG A 43 13.39 -11.01 -0.01
CA ARG A 43 14.47 -11.71 0.68
C ARG A 43 14.43 -11.43 2.17
N LEU A 44 14.12 -12.44 2.97
CA LEU A 44 14.23 -12.36 4.43
C LEU A 44 15.70 -12.21 4.85
N ARG A 45 16.14 -10.99 5.14
CA ARG A 45 17.53 -10.68 5.50
C ARG A 45 18.01 -11.38 6.77
N TRP A 46 17.11 -11.75 7.68
CA TRP A 46 17.43 -12.44 8.94
C TRP A 46 17.49 -13.96 8.79
N LEU A 47 17.11 -14.52 7.65
CA LEU A 47 17.31 -15.90 7.26
C LEU A 47 17.95 -15.96 5.86
N PRO A 48 19.28 -15.77 5.74
CA PRO A 48 19.97 -15.86 4.47
C PRO A 48 19.68 -17.19 3.78
N GLY A 49 19.14 -17.14 2.55
CA GLY A 49 18.78 -18.32 1.76
C GLY A 49 17.31 -18.70 1.80
N LEU A 50 16.47 -18.07 2.65
CA LEU A 50 15.03 -18.20 2.57
C LEU A 50 14.48 -16.99 1.78
N VAL A 51 14.01 -17.27 0.58
CA VAL A 51 13.23 -16.30 -0.19
C VAL A 51 11.77 -16.48 0.21
N TYR A 52 11.17 -15.41 0.72
CA TYR A 52 9.75 -15.38 1.01
C TYR A 52 9.02 -14.92 -0.26
N HIS A 53 8.34 -15.83 -0.93
CA HIS A 53 7.46 -15.47 -2.03
C HIS A 53 6.03 -15.38 -1.52
N PRO A 54 5.28 -14.36 -1.93
CA PRO A 54 3.84 -14.34 -1.74
C PRO A 54 3.19 -15.60 -2.29
N LEU A 55 2.06 -16.02 -1.70
CA LEU A 55 1.46 -17.33 -1.99
C LEU A 55 0.57 -17.35 -3.21
N CYS A 56 0.06 -16.18 -3.62
CA CYS A 56 -0.99 -16.09 -4.65
C CYS A 56 -0.39 -15.69 -6.00
N GLU A 57 -0.77 -16.43 -7.04
CA GLU A 57 -0.54 -15.99 -8.42
C GLU A 57 -1.32 -14.71 -8.72
N PRO A 58 -0.92 -13.89 -9.72
CA PRO A 58 -1.63 -12.66 -10.09
C PRO A 58 -3.14 -12.84 -10.27
N GLU A 59 -3.56 -13.93 -10.89
CA GLU A 59 -4.98 -14.25 -11.11
C GLU A 59 -5.71 -14.58 -9.82
N GLU A 60 -5.05 -15.26 -8.87
CA GLU A 60 -5.61 -15.58 -7.57
C GLU A 60 -5.80 -14.30 -6.73
N VAL A 61 -4.85 -13.35 -6.79
CA VAL A 61 -4.99 -12.03 -6.16
C VAL A 61 -6.21 -11.31 -6.71
N TYR A 62 -6.37 -11.28 -8.05
CA TYR A 62 -7.51 -10.67 -8.69
C TYR A 62 -8.83 -11.34 -8.26
N ASP A 63 -8.92 -12.66 -8.34
CA ASP A 63 -10.13 -13.42 -8.02
C ASP A 63 -10.50 -13.26 -6.53
N LEU A 64 -9.53 -13.26 -5.61
CA LEU A 64 -9.74 -13.01 -4.17
C LEU A 64 -10.26 -11.59 -3.90
N ALA A 65 -9.67 -10.58 -4.54
CA ALA A 65 -10.12 -9.20 -4.42
C ALA A 65 -11.57 -9.05 -4.90
N LYS A 66 -11.89 -9.61 -6.07
CA LYS A 66 -13.26 -9.58 -6.63
C LYS A 66 -14.24 -10.34 -5.74
N ALA A 67 -13.89 -11.50 -5.22
CA ALA A 67 -14.73 -12.29 -4.30
C ALA A 67 -15.03 -11.54 -2.99
N ARG A 68 -14.14 -10.62 -2.56
CA ARG A 68 -14.34 -9.75 -1.40
C ARG A 68 -14.98 -8.40 -1.73
N GLY A 69 -15.46 -8.25 -2.97
CA GLY A 69 -16.22 -7.08 -3.40
C GLY A 69 -15.38 -5.86 -3.71
N MET A 70 -14.13 -6.04 -4.10
CA MET A 70 -13.34 -4.95 -4.67
C MET A 70 -13.84 -4.62 -6.07
N ASP A 71 -14.09 -3.34 -6.33
CA ASP A 71 -14.52 -2.85 -7.64
C ASP A 71 -13.33 -2.78 -8.59
N PHE A 72 -12.18 -2.34 -8.08
CA PHE A 72 -10.90 -2.29 -8.78
C PHE A 72 -9.87 -3.17 -8.10
N VAL A 73 -8.91 -3.67 -8.88
CA VAL A 73 -7.82 -4.53 -8.41
C VAL A 73 -6.50 -3.99 -8.92
N THR A 74 -5.47 -4.04 -8.11
CA THR A 74 -4.08 -3.76 -8.46
C THR A 74 -3.17 -4.87 -7.92
N LEU A 75 -1.96 -4.96 -8.44
CA LEU A 75 -0.83 -5.65 -7.85
C LEU A 75 0.25 -4.62 -7.60
N THR A 76 0.97 -4.77 -6.48
CA THR A 76 2.05 -3.86 -6.09
C THR A 76 3.30 -4.66 -5.72
N ASP A 77 3.72 -5.53 -6.63
CA ASP A 77 4.92 -6.36 -6.44
C ASP A 77 6.17 -5.48 -6.30
N HIS A 78 7.13 -5.93 -5.50
CA HIS A 78 8.34 -5.15 -5.19
C HIS A 78 9.21 -4.91 -6.42
N ASP A 79 9.39 -3.62 -6.76
CA ASP A 79 10.28 -3.13 -7.81
C ASP A 79 10.04 -3.76 -9.20
N THR A 80 8.82 -4.27 -9.47
CA THR A 80 8.46 -4.91 -10.74
C THR A 80 6.98 -4.73 -11.08
N ILE A 81 6.67 -4.78 -12.37
CA ILE A 81 5.30 -4.88 -12.91
C ILE A 81 5.05 -6.24 -13.61
N ASP A 82 5.96 -7.18 -13.47
CA ASP A 82 5.88 -8.47 -14.18
C ASP A 82 4.63 -9.25 -13.80
N GLY A 83 4.16 -9.17 -12.53
CA GLY A 83 2.89 -9.74 -12.11
C GLY A 83 1.70 -9.11 -12.82
N CYS A 84 1.70 -7.80 -13.02
CA CYS A 84 0.67 -7.10 -13.80
C CYS A 84 0.69 -7.53 -15.27
N LEU A 85 1.87 -7.63 -15.88
CA LEU A 85 2.04 -8.09 -17.26
C LEU A 85 1.57 -9.54 -17.43
N ALA A 86 1.97 -10.43 -16.53
CA ALA A 86 1.55 -11.83 -16.52
C ALA A 86 0.03 -11.97 -16.39
N PHE A 87 -0.60 -11.17 -15.52
CA PHE A 87 -2.07 -11.15 -15.40
C PHE A 87 -2.73 -10.76 -16.71
N VAL A 88 -2.27 -9.68 -17.35
CA VAL A 88 -2.86 -9.20 -18.61
C VAL A 88 -2.62 -10.19 -19.76
N ASP A 89 -1.45 -10.83 -19.80
CA ASP A 89 -1.16 -11.86 -20.81
C ASP A 89 -2.10 -13.08 -20.66
N ARG A 90 -2.36 -13.54 -19.46
CA ARG A 90 -3.15 -14.74 -19.17
C ARG A 90 -4.67 -14.51 -19.17
N ARG A 91 -5.14 -13.35 -18.67
CA ARG A 91 -6.58 -13.02 -18.49
C ARG A 91 -7.09 -11.97 -19.46
N GLY A 92 -6.21 -11.34 -20.24
CA GLY A 92 -6.52 -10.19 -21.08
C GLY A 92 -6.66 -8.89 -20.29
N PRO A 93 -6.65 -7.73 -20.98
CA PRO A 93 -6.81 -6.43 -20.34
C PRO A 93 -8.18 -6.29 -19.71
N ARG A 94 -8.21 -5.76 -18.45
CA ARG A 94 -9.44 -5.52 -17.68
C ARG A 94 -9.61 -4.04 -17.38
N ARG A 95 -10.84 -3.55 -17.46
CA ARG A 95 -11.16 -2.14 -17.17
C ARG A 95 -11.02 -1.80 -15.69
N ASP A 96 -11.12 -2.81 -14.83
CA ASP A 96 -11.04 -2.73 -13.37
C ASP A 96 -9.67 -3.16 -12.82
N PHE A 97 -8.68 -3.43 -13.68
CA PHE A 97 -7.32 -3.76 -13.26
C PHE A 97 -6.38 -2.56 -13.49
N ILE A 98 -5.66 -2.17 -12.44
CA ILE A 98 -4.73 -1.04 -12.42
C ILE A 98 -3.32 -1.59 -12.25
N PHE A 99 -2.40 -1.23 -13.15
CA PHE A 99 -0.99 -1.53 -12.97
C PHE A 99 -0.45 -0.78 -11.76
N GLY A 100 0.27 -1.47 -10.89
CA GLY A 100 0.92 -0.92 -9.72
C GLY A 100 2.25 -1.60 -9.46
N GLU A 101 3.11 -0.96 -8.69
CA GLU A 101 4.34 -1.54 -8.14
C GLU A 101 4.65 -0.90 -6.79
N GLU A 102 5.27 -1.67 -5.88
CA GLU A 102 5.87 -1.14 -4.66
C GLU A 102 7.35 -0.85 -4.89
N VAL A 103 7.69 0.43 -4.95
CA VAL A 103 9.03 0.91 -5.29
C VAL A 103 9.86 1.10 -4.03
N SER A 104 11.06 0.50 -4.00
CA SER A 104 12.07 0.72 -2.97
C SER A 104 12.86 1.99 -3.27
N ALA A 105 12.46 3.13 -2.72
CA ALA A 105 13.10 4.44 -2.97
C ALA A 105 14.10 4.79 -1.88
N ARG A 106 15.22 5.39 -2.28
CA ARG A 106 16.36 5.68 -1.42
C ARG A 106 16.52 7.17 -1.13
N PHE A 107 16.70 7.51 0.13
CA PHE A 107 17.22 8.81 0.53
C PHE A 107 18.73 8.87 0.24
N PRO A 108 19.21 9.86 -0.57
CA PRO A 108 20.63 9.94 -0.92
C PRO A 108 21.53 10.33 0.25
N GLU A 109 20.99 11.01 1.29
CA GLU A 109 21.75 11.52 2.42
C GLU A 109 22.35 10.40 3.28
N ASP A 110 21.61 9.32 3.53
CA ASP A 110 22.04 8.26 4.44
C ASP A 110 21.79 6.86 3.91
N GLY A 111 21.22 6.75 2.70
CA GLY A 111 20.91 5.50 2.05
C GLY A 111 19.68 4.76 2.64
N THR A 112 18.89 5.41 3.50
CA THR A 112 17.64 4.82 4.01
C THR A 112 16.67 4.56 2.85
N VAL A 113 16.11 3.36 2.82
CA VAL A 113 15.14 2.94 1.80
C VAL A 113 13.75 2.87 2.43
N VAL A 114 12.81 3.56 1.80
CA VAL A 114 11.39 3.53 2.10
C VAL A 114 10.61 2.99 0.91
N HIS A 115 9.40 2.52 1.14
CA HIS A 115 8.57 1.98 0.09
C HIS A 115 7.44 2.94 -0.27
N LEU A 116 7.15 3.04 -1.56
CA LEU A 116 5.98 3.75 -2.06
C LEU A 116 5.32 2.96 -3.18
N ASN A 117 4.00 2.93 -3.17
CA ASN A 117 3.24 2.39 -4.28
C ASN A 117 3.03 3.45 -5.36
N VAL A 118 3.22 3.05 -6.63
CA VAL A 118 2.93 3.87 -7.82
C VAL A 118 1.90 3.15 -8.66
N TYR A 119 0.92 3.91 -9.22
CA TYR A 119 -0.21 3.31 -9.94
C TYR A 119 -0.36 3.89 -11.34
N ASP A 120 -0.97 3.07 -12.23
CA ASP A 120 -1.37 3.41 -13.60
C ASP A 120 -0.21 3.90 -14.46
N HIS A 121 0.82 3.09 -14.55
CA HIS A 121 2.00 3.34 -15.37
C HIS A 121 2.25 2.17 -16.34
N ASP A 122 2.94 2.46 -17.43
CA ASP A 122 3.34 1.49 -18.44
C ASP A 122 4.80 1.01 -18.23
N GLU A 123 5.25 0.09 -19.08
CA GLU A 123 6.61 -0.44 -19.03
C GLU A 123 7.70 0.62 -19.22
N ALA A 124 7.46 1.66 -20.05
CA ALA A 124 8.44 2.72 -20.26
C ALA A 124 8.58 3.58 -19.00
N GLN A 125 7.45 3.89 -18.37
CA GLN A 125 7.40 4.61 -17.11
C GLN A 125 7.99 3.78 -15.96
N HIS A 126 7.70 2.46 -15.91
CA HIS A 126 8.33 1.55 -14.96
C HIS A 126 9.87 1.60 -15.07
N ARG A 127 10.43 1.48 -16.27
CA ARG A 127 11.90 1.58 -16.44
C ARG A 127 12.46 2.90 -15.92
N GLU A 128 11.76 4.00 -16.12
CA GLU A 128 12.18 5.31 -15.60
C GLU A 128 12.06 5.39 -14.08
N ILE A 129 10.99 4.86 -13.49
CA ILE A 129 10.81 4.73 -12.03
C ILE A 129 11.98 3.94 -11.43
N GLN A 130 12.31 2.77 -12.00
CA GLN A 130 13.40 1.92 -11.53
C GLN A 130 14.78 2.61 -11.65
N ARG A 131 14.98 3.45 -12.67
CA ARG A 131 16.18 4.26 -12.80
C ARG A 131 16.28 5.35 -11.72
N LEU A 132 15.17 6.01 -11.40
CA LEU A 132 15.10 7.15 -10.50
C LEU A 132 15.03 6.77 -9.02
N ARG A 133 14.59 5.56 -8.67
CA ARG A 133 14.38 5.14 -7.27
C ARG A 133 15.61 5.18 -6.38
N THR A 134 16.79 5.30 -6.96
CA THR A 134 18.04 5.50 -6.22
C THR A 134 18.15 6.87 -5.54
N ASN A 135 17.29 7.83 -5.92
CA ASN A 135 17.12 9.13 -5.31
C ASN A 135 15.61 9.45 -5.21
N ILE A 136 15.07 9.42 -4.00
CA ILE A 136 13.64 9.63 -3.75
C ILE A 136 13.15 11.00 -4.24
N TYR A 137 13.99 12.03 -4.22
CA TYR A 137 13.61 13.38 -4.67
C TYR A 137 13.41 13.44 -6.18
N ASP A 138 14.33 12.84 -6.95
CA ASP A 138 14.23 12.75 -8.41
C ASP A 138 13.02 11.91 -8.83
N LEU A 139 12.79 10.80 -8.12
CA LEU A 139 11.64 9.94 -8.36
C LEU A 139 10.32 10.68 -8.12
N VAL A 140 10.18 11.33 -6.97
CA VAL A 140 8.94 12.06 -6.62
C VAL A 140 8.70 13.23 -7.57
N ASP A 141 9.75 13.95 -7.97
CA ASP A 141 9.64 15.02 -8.96
C ASP A 141 9.14 14.49 -10.33
N TYR A 142 9.66 13.34 -10.76
CA TYR A 142 9.16 12.66 -11.96
C TYR A 142 7.69 12.27 -11.84
N LEU A 143 7.30 11.63 -10.73
CA LEU A 143 5.92 11.17 -10.50
C LEU A 143 4.92 12.33 -10.47
N ARG A 144 5.31 13.46 -9.87
CA ARG A 144 4.51 14.70 -9.87
C ARG A 144 4.31 15.25 -11.28
N ARG A 145 5.37 15.36 -12.07
CA ARG A 145 5.29 15.83 -13.47
C ARG A 145 4.47 14.89 -14.36
N ALA A 146 4.54 13.59 -14.09
CA ALA A 146 3.77 12.57 -14.80
C ALA A 146 2.33 12.40 -14.26
N GLU A 147 1.91 13.23 -13.29
CA GLU A 147 0.60 13.22 -12.63
C GLU A 147 0.19 11.83 -12.10
N LYS A 148 1.15 11.04 -11.62
CA LYS A 148 0.87 9.70 -11.08
C LYS A 148 0.28 9.78 -9.68
N LEU A 149 -0.59 8.82 -9.34
CA LEU A 149 -0.89 8.53 -7.94
C LEU A 149 0.29 7.74 -7.36
N TYR A 150 0.85 8.23 -6.27
CA TYR A 150 1.86 7.53 -5.49
C TYR A 150 1.57 7.70 -3.99
N VAL A 151 1.84 6.66 -3.23
CA VAL A 151 1.47 6.53 -1.81
C VAL A 151 2.69 6.11 -1.02
N LEU A 152 3.04 6.83 0.04
CA LEU A 152 4.07 6.34 0.98
C LEU A 152 3.48 5.20 1.81
N ASN A 153 4.08 4.02 1.70
CA ASN A 153 3.65 2.83 2.42
C ASN A 153 4.21 2.81 3.84
N HIS A 154 3.45 2.18 4.77
CA HIS A 154 3.88 1.84 6.14
C HIS A 154 5.03 2.73 6.68
N MET A 155 4.79 4.03 6.80
CA MET A 155 5.75 5.13 7.02
C MET A 155 6.88 4.82 8.01
N THR A 156 6.61 4.04 9.07
CA THR A 156 7.61 3.72 10.11
C THR A 156 8.53 2.55 9.76
N TRP A 157 8.29 1.86 8.65
CA TRP A 157 9.11 0.74 8.24
C TRP A 157 10.13 1.19 7.18
N THR A 158 11.37 0.81 7.38
CA THR A 158 12.44 1.01 6.39
C THR A 158 13.06 -0.34 6.05
N ALA A 159 13.54 -0.50 4.81
CA ALA A 159 14.16 -1.76 4.39
C ALA A 159 15.36 -2.17 5.25
N GLN A 160 16.00 -1.22 5.92
CA GLN A 160 17.10 -1.46 6.86
C GLN A 160 16.66 -1.61 8.32
N HIS A 161 15.35 -1.58 8.61
CA HIS A 161 14.78 -1.57 9.97
C HIS A 161 15.36 -0.47 10.87
N ARG A 162 15.65 0.70 10.28
CA ARG A 162 16.15 1.86 11.00
C ARG A 162 15.01 2.65 11.64
N VAL A 163 15.26 3.20 12.80
CA VAL A 163 14.37 4.20 13.38
C VAL A 163 14.48 5.48 12.57
N LEU A 164 13.34 6.03 12.18
CA LEU A 164 13.28 7.28 11.43
C LEU A 164 13.76 8.46 12.30
N THR A 165 14.54 9.31 11.70
CA THR A 165 14.95 10.58 12.29
C THR A 165 13.89 11.66 12.04
N PRO A 166 13.83 12.73 12.82
CA PRO A 166 12.89 13.84 12.58
C PRO A 166 12.98 14.41 11.17
N TRP A 167 14.19 14.59 10.62
CA TRP A 167 14.35 15.14 9.27
C TRP A 167 13.78 14.21 8.18
N GLN A 168 13.86 12.90 8.36
CA GLN A 168 13.24 11.95 7.42
C GLN A 168 11.72 12.03 7.45
N ILE A 169 11.14 12.18 8.65
CA ILE A 169 9.70 12.38 8.82
C ILE A 169 9.26 13.66 8.13
N ASP A 170 9.98 14.77 8.36
CA ASP A 170 9.69 16.05 7.71
C ASP A 170 9.83 15.97 6.19
N ALA A 171 10.88 15.30 5.70
CA ALA A 171 11.09 15.08 4.25
C ALA A 171 9.94 14.27 3.64
N MET A 172 9.51 13.17 4.28
CA MET A 172 8.37 12.38 3.81
C MET A 172 7.07 13.18 3.80
N LEU A 173 6.82 13.99 4.83
CA LEU A 173 5.66 14.88 4.88
C LEU A 173 5.69 15.95 3.76
N ALA A 174 6.88 16.41 3.35
CA ALA A 174 7.03 17.36 2.25
C ALA A 174 6.91 16.71 0.87
N LEU A 175 7.35 15.46 0.73
CA LEU A 175 7.38 14.74 -0.54
C LEU A 175 6.03 14.11 -0.93
N PHE A 176 5.25 13.64 0.04
CA PHE A 176 4.05 12.86 -0.20
C PHE A 176 2.79 13.60 0.23
N ASP A 177 1.74 13.47 -0.58
CA ASP A 177 0.38 13.96 -0.25
C ASP A 177 -0.55 12.83 0.16
N VAL A 178 -0.22 11.59 -0.22
CA VAL A 178 -0.99 10.39 0.12
C VAL A 178 -0.13 9.41 0.88
N PHE A 179 -0.64 8.91 2.00
CA PHE A 179 0.03 7.97 2.91
C PHE A 179 -0.82 6.74 3.15
N GLU A 180 -0.17 5.59 3.32
CA GLU A 180 -0.84 4.40 3.80
C GLU A 180 -1.10 4.54 5.31
N GLY A 181 -2.31 5.00 5.65
CA GLY A 181 -2.75 5.19 7.04
C GLY A 181 -3.21 3.91 7.71
N LEU A 182 -3.61 2.90 6.94
CA LEU A 182 -4.01 1.59 7.45
C LEU A 182 -3.40 0.49 6.59
N ASN A 183 -2.42 -0.20 7.14
CA ASN A 183 -1.78 -1.37 6.56
C ASN A 183 -2.21 -2.63 7.30
N GLY A 184 -2.65 -3.66 6.56
CA GLY A 184 -3.23 -4.88 7.10
C GLY A 184 -2.25 -5.81 7.80
N THR A 185 -0.94 -5.69 7.53
CA THR A 185 0.12 -6.49 8.16
C THR A 185 0.82 -5.75 9.30
N ARG A 186 0.79 -4.42 9.33
CA ARG A 186 1.47 -3.62 10.34
C ARG A 186 0.63 -3.52 11.62
N SER A 187 1.31 -3.48 12.76
CA SER A 187 0.66 -3.36 14.07
C SER A 187 -0.11 -2.04 14.20
N TYR A 188 -1.01 -2.00 15.19
CA TYR A 188 -1.73 -0.78 15.57
C TYR A 188 -0.78 0.42 15.77
N ALA A 189 0.35 0.21 16.46
CA ALA A 189 1.29 1.30 16.77
C ALA A 189 1.90 1.93 15.49
N HIS A 190 2.23 1.13 14.47
CA HIS A 190 2.74 1.62 13.20
C HIS A 190 1.69 2.44 12.45
N ASN A 191 0.46 1.93 12.34
CA ASN A 191 -0.63 2.65 11.69
C ASN A 191 -0.98 3.94 12.45
N ALA A 192 -1.07 3.89 13.78
CA ALA A 192 -1.35 5.05 14.62
C ALA A 192 -0.27 6.14 14.49
N PHE A 193 1.00 5.76 14.33
CA PHE A 193 2.08 6.72 14.09
C PHE A 193 1.83 7.51 12.81
N THR A 194 1.54 6.85 11.69
CA THR A 194 1.25 7.52 10.40
C THR A 194 0.07 8.48 10.53
N TRP A 195 -1.03 8.05 11.16
CA TRP A 195 -2.18 8.92 11.44
C TRP A 195 -1.80 10.15 12.26
N HIS A 196 -0.99 9.97 13.30
CA HIS A 196 -0.57 11.06 14.16
C HIS A 196 0.37 12.03 13.43
N ALA A 197 1.35 11.52 12.70
CA ALA A 197 2.32 12.32 11.96
C ALA A 197 1.67 13.15 10.84
N THR A 198 0.62 12.64 10.19
CA THR A 198 -0.04 13.29 9.05
C THR A 198 -1.20 14.19 9.41
N ARG A 199 -1.73 14.09 10.65
CA ARG A 199 -2.98 14.71 11.09
C ARG A 199 -3.09 16.20 10.80
N ASP A 200 -2.04 16.95 11.10
CA ASP A 200 -2.04 18.42 11.02
C ASP A 200 -1.44 18.95 9.69
N HIS A 201 -1.18 18.04 8.73
CA HIS A 201 -0.53 18.33 7.45
C HIS A 201 -1.47 18.26 6.24
N GLY A 202 -2.77 18.05 6.44
CA GLY A 202 -3.75 17.98 5.34
C GLY A 202 -3.53 16.80 4.38
N LYS A 203 -2.89 15.70 4.85
CA LYS A 203 -2.55 14.56 4.01
C LYS A 203 -3.73 13.59 3.85
N THR A 204 -3.78 12.94 2.69
CA THR A 204 -4.74 11.88 2.39
C THR A 204 -4.25 10.57 2.97
N LEU A 205 -5.15 9.83 3.63
CA LEU A 205 -4.87 8.50 4.14
C LEU A 205 -5.63 7.44 3.35
N VAL A 206 -4.92 6.43 2.89
CA VAL A 206 -5.45 5.25 2.19
C VAL A 206 -5.15 3.97 2.96
N ALA A 207 -5.67 2.84 2.51
CA ALA A 207 -5.50 1.55 3.14
C ALA A 207 -5.17 0.46 2.11
N GLY A 208 -4.32 -0.48 2.51
CA GLY A 208 -4.01 -1.69 1.76
C GLY A 208 -3.75 -2.88 2.69
N SER A 209 -3.94 -4.08 2.18
CA SER A 209 -3.74 -5.29 2.99
C SER A 209 -2.27 -5.61 3.24
N ASP A 210 -1.39 -5.21 2.34
CA ASP A 210 0.04 -5.62 2.30
C ASP A 210 0.14 -7.15 2.34
N SER A 211 -0.78 -7.80 1.60
CA SER A 211 -0.97 -9.25 1.69
C SER A 211 0.06 -9.98 0.84
N HIS A 212 0.79 -10.87 1.49
CA HIS A 212 1.65 -11.88 0.88
C HIS A 212 1.00 -13.28 0.91
N THR A 213 -0.26 -13.34 1.35
CA THR A 213 -1.06 -14.55 1.49
C THR A 213 -2.43 -14.37 0.83
N ASN A 214 -3.42 -15.10 1.27
CA ASN A 214 -4.79 -14.99 0.77
C ASN A 214 -5.61 -13.85 1.41
N ARG A 215 -4.99 -12.86 2.08
CA ARG A 215 -5.71 -11.78 2.81
C ARG A 215 -6.02 -10.55 1.95
N VAL A 216 -5.78 -10.61 0.65
CA VAL A 216 -6.12 -9.54 -0.30
C VAL A 216 -7.55 -9.06 -0.09
N GLY A 217 -7.78 -7.75 -0.04
CA GLY A 217 -9.10 -7.15 0.15
C GLY A 217 -9.65 -7.19 1.57
N THR A 218 -8.88 -7.64 2.58
CA THR A 218 -9.30 -7.57 3.99
C THR A 218 -9.05 -6.20 4.63
N THR A 219 -8.13 -5.44 4.05
CA THR A 219 -7.85 -4.04 4.34
C THR A 219 -7.82 -3.31 3.01
N TYR A 220 -8.61 -2.26 2.86
CA TYR A 220 -8.85 -1.64 1.57
C TYR A 220 -9.27 -0.18 1.71
N THR A 221 -9.21 0.56 0.62
CA THR A 221 -9.66 1.94 0.52
C THR A 221 -11.04 1.99 -0.17
N ARG A 222 -11.94 2.83 0.36
CA ARG A 222 -13.14 3.28 -0.33
C ARG A 222 -12.92 4.67 -0.88
N SER A 223 -13.34 4.89 -2.12
CA SER A 223 -13.26 6.19 -2.79
C SER A 223 -14.42 6.36 -3.77
N VAL A 224 -14.42 7.43 -4.55
CA VAL A 224 -15.42 7.69 -5.58
C VAL A 224 -14.80 7.45 -6.95
N GLY A 225 -15.55 6.85 -7.88
CA GLY A 225 -15.14 6.66 -9.26
C GLY A 225 -15.74 5.41 -9.88
N ALA A 226 -16.29 5.53 -11.08
CA ALA A 226 -16.81 4.44 -11.90
C ALA A 226 -15.74 3.91 -12.88
N THR A 227 -14.67 4.67 -13.11
CA THR A 227 -13.55 4.32 -13.98
C THR A 227 -12.22 4.42 -13.22
N LYS A 228 -11.18 3.78 -13.72
CA LYS A 228 -9.82 3.89 -13.16
C LYS A 228 -9.37 5.34 -13.00
N ALA A 229 -9.57 6.14 -14.05
CA ALA A 229 -9.14 7.54 -14.06
C ALA A 229 -9.87 8.36 -12.98
N GLU A 230 -11.19 8.17 -12.83
CA GLU A 230 -11.98 8.83 -11.79
C GLU A 230 -11.55 8.39 -10.40
N LEU A 231 -11.36 7.09 -10.17
CA LEU A 231 -10.88 6.57 -8.89
C LEU A 231 -9.53 7.18 -8.49
N LEU A 232 -8.55 7.15 -9.40
CA LEU A 232 -7.21 7.68 -9.13
C LEU A 232 -7.23 9.21 -8.92
N ALA A 233 -8.07 9.93 -9.65
CA ALA A 233 -8.29 11.37 -9.45
C ALA A 233 -8.91 11.65 -8.07
N SER A 234 -9.91 10.88 -7.65
CA SER A 234 -10.55 11.00 -6.33
C SER A 234 -9.56 10.74 -5.20
N LEU A 235 -8.72 9.71 -5.32
CA LEU A 235 -7.70 9.39 -4.33
C LEU A 235 -6.68 10.53 -4.20
N ARG A 236 -6.23 11.12 -5.32
CA ARG A 236 -5.36 12.31 -5.30
C ARG A 236 -6.04 13.53 -4.69
N ALA A 237 -7.35 13.67 -4.88
CA ALA A 237 -8.14 14.75 -4.31
C ALA A 237 -8.51 14.57 -2.82
N GLY A 238 -8.01 13.52 -2.18
CA GLY A 238 -8.25 13.26 -0.76
C GLY A 238 -9.58 12.59 -0.44
N GLN A 239 -10.28 12.09 -1.44
CA GLN A 239 -11.57 11.42 -1.26
C GLN A 239 -11.34 9.92 -0.98
N ALA A 240 -10.80 9.61 0.19
CA ALA A 240 -10.46 8.25 0.58
C ALA A 240 -10.92 7.94 2.00
N VAL A 241 -11.35 6.70 2.22
CA VAL A 241 -11.72 6.16 3.54
C VAL A 241 -11.02 4.83 3.74
N CYS A 242 -10.20 4.72 4.79
CA CYS A 242 -9.54 3.48 5.18
C CYS A 242 -10.56 2.51 5.77
N CYS A 243 -10.57 1.26 5.30
CA CYS A 243 -11.47 0.19 5.74
C CYS A 243 -10.68 -1.08 6.05
N GLY A 244 -11.18 -1.88 7.01
CA GLY A 244 -10.58 -3.15 7.37
C GLY A 244 -9.82 -3.11 8.68
N GLY A 245 -8.84 -3.99 8.86
CA GLY A 245 -8.10 -4.14 10.12
C GLY A 245 -6.58 -4.08 9.93
N PHE A 246 -5.87 -3.82 10.99
CA PHE A 246 -4.41 -3.84 11.07
C PHE A 246 -3.87 -5.25 11.37
N GLY A 247 -2.54 -5.40 11.31
CA GLY A 247 -1.82 -6.63 11.64
C GLY A 247 -1.84 -6.93 13.15
N THR A 248 -2.13 -8.19 13.49
CA THR A 248 -2.09 -8.71 14.85
C THR A 248 -1.13 -9.89 14.94
N PRO A 249 -0.65 -10.26 16.15
CA PRO A 249 0.19 -11.45 16.31
C PRO A 249 -0.48 -12.73 15.81
N GLU A 250 -1.81 -12.84 15.95
CA GLU A 250 -2.59 -13.98 15.45
C GLU A 250 -2.57 -14.04 13.93
N LYS A 251 -2.84 -12.92 13.25
CA LYS A 251 -2.75 -12.84 11.79
C LYS A 251 -1.35 -13.21 11.29
N LEU A 252 -0.31 -12.65 11.91
CA LEU A 252 1.08 -12.96 11.53
C LEU A 252 1.38 -14.45 11.68
N ARG A 253 0.96 -15.08 12.77
CA ARG A 253 1.13 -16.51 12.98
C ARG A 253 0.42 -17.35 11.91
N GLU A 254 -0.81 -16.97 11.55
CA GLU A 254 -1.58 -17.64 10.50
C GLU A 254 -0.92 -17.49 9.13
N ASP A 255 -0.41 -16.29 8.82
CA ASP A 255 0.29 -16.02 7.56
C ASP A 255 1.58 -16.84 7.45
N VAL A 256 2.40 -16.87 8.51
CA VAL A 256 3.60 -17.73 8.58
C VAL A 256 3.24 -19.19 8.41
N TRP A 257 2.16 -19.65 9.04
CA TRP A 257 1.70 -21.03 8.90
C TRP A 257 1.29 -21.38 7.47
N MET A 258 0.55 -20.49 6.80
CA MET A 258 0.15 -20.68 5.38
C MET A 258 1.38 -20.79 4.47
N VAL A 259 2.39 -19.96 4.69
CA VAL A 259 3.64 -20.01 3.91
C VAL A 259 4.37 -21.32 4.12
N LEU A 260 4.51 -21.77 5.36
CA LEU A 260 5.18 -23.04 5.68
C LEU A 260 4.47 -24.25 5.05
N GLN A 261 3.13 -24.22 4.98
CA GLN A 261 2.37 -25.31 4.35
C GLN A 261 2.57 -25.40 2.83
N LYS A 262 2.82 -24.27 2.14
CA LYS A 262 3.03 -24.26 0.68
C LYS A 262 4.49 -24.55 0.30
N SER A 263 5.41 -24.46 1.26
CA SER A 263 6.85 -24.73 1.06
C SER A 263 7.23 -26.21 1.26
N VAL A 264 6.28 -27.08 1.62
CA VAL A 264 6.38 -28.53 1.74
C VAL A 264 5.65 -29.20 0.60
#